data_e01cec154d2db167b5b11a45de5288e8
#
_entry.id   e01cec154d2db167b5b11a45de5288e8
#
_cell.length_a   1.000
_cell.length_b   1.000
_cell.length_c   1.000
_cell.angle_alpha   90.00
_cell.angle_beta   90.00
_cell.angle_gamma   90.00
#
_symmetry.space_group_name_H-M   'P 1'
#
loop_
_entity.id
_entity.type
_entity.pdbx_description
1 polymer ?
#
loop_
_entity_poly.entity_id
_entity_poly.type
_entity_poly.pdbx_seq_one_letter_code
_entity_poly.pdbx_strand_id
1 'polypeptide(L)'
;MTATGLFVEHYQKYNTIWNGENGTTILFQNELPYDPPNQAAYQHDGVLGWAAYKVADSVRRHELWGGGSYVFFNVNPTIHATRGFEVPETPGIEMHHLLTVNLSAGTIDRVVNDTGAPVTTDAIGVPSFVVSFP
;
A
#
# COMPACT_ATOMS: atom_id res chain seq x y z
N MET A 1 21.09 0.51 0.32
CA MET A 1 20.48 1.48 1.29
C MET A 1 19.46 0.74 2.14
N THR A 2 19.41 1.03 3.43
CA THR A 2 18.40 0.47 4.34
C THR A 2 17.62 1.61 4.99
N ALA A 3 16.31 1.51 4.99
CA ALA A 3 15.41 2.39 5.73
C ALA A 3 14.77 1.60 6.87
N THR A 4 14.78 2.16 8.06
CA THR A 4 14.21 1.52 9.26
C THR A 4 13.21 2.46 9.92
N GLY A 5 12.00 1.95 10.21
CA GLY A 5 10.97 2.75 10.85
C GLY A 5 10.46 3.89 9.96
N LEU A 6 10.14 3.59 8.73
CA LEU A 6 9.68 4.58 7.74
C LEU A 6 8.18 4.81 7.88
N PHE A 7 7.80 6.00 8.32
CA PHE A 7 6.40 6.44 8.41
C PHE A 7 6.15 7.54 7.39
N VAL A 8 5.30 7.29 6.39
CA VAL A 8 4.98 8.25 5.33
C VAL A 8 3.46 8.24 5.11
N GLU A 9 2.82 9.38 5.31
CA GLU A 9 1.36 9.43 5.44
C GLU A 9 0.74 10.58 4.63
N HIS A 10 -0.50 10.36 4.20
CA HIS A 10 -1.46 11.35 3.68
C HIS A 10 -1.10 12.05 2.36
N TYR A 11 -0.14 11.55 1.60
CA TYR A 11 0.10 12.05 0.25
C TYR A 11 -0.98 11.58 -0.72
N GLN A 12 -1.35 12.47 -1.67
CA GLN A 12 -2.45 12.22 -2.62
C GLN A 12 -2.09 11.25 -3.76
N LYS A 13 -0.82 10.89 -3.88
CA LYS A 13 -0.32 9.88 -4.83
C LYS A 13 0.44 8.79 -4.04
N TYR A 14 1.44 8.18 -4.64
CA TYR A 14 2.29 7.25 -3.89
C TYR A 14 2.90 7.94 -2.67
N ASN A 15 2.80 7.32 -1.50
CA ASN A 15 3.43 7.88 -0.31
C ASN A 15 4.92 7.61 -0.29
N THR A 16 5.35 6.47 -0.81
CA THR A 16 6.76 6.12 -0.97
C THR A 16 6.98 5.47 -2.33
N ILE A 17 8.03 5.91 -3.04
CA ILE A 17 8.52 5.25 -4.24
C ILE A 17 9.98 4.86 -3.99
N TRP A 18 10.26 3.58 -4.10
CA TRP A 18 11.63 3.07 -4.01
C TRP A 18 12.20 2.84 -5.40
N ASN A 19 13.23 3.58 -5.76
CA ASN A 19 13.84 3.57 -7.10
C ASN A 19 15.21 2.87 -7.16
N GLY A 20 15.84 2.62 -6.01
CA GLY A 20 17.21 2.12 -5.95
C GLY A 20 17.30 0.59 -5.91
N GLU A 21 18.37 0.06 -6.46
CA GLU A 21 18.68 -1.37 -6.37
C GLU A 21 19.20 -1.77 -4.98
N ASN A 22 18.99 -3.03 -4.60
CA ASN A 22 19.49 -3.63 -3.36
C ASN A 22 19.06 -2.86 -2.11
N GLY A 23 17.84 -2.32 -2.13
CA GLY A 23 17.27 -1.63 -0.99
C GLY A 23 16.61 -2.60 0.00
N THR A 24 16.58 -2.20 1.27
CA THR A 24 15.86 -2.90 2.31
C THR A 24 15.06 -1.90 3.14
N THR A 25 13.78 -2.17 3.35
CA THR A 25 12.95 -1.42 4.28
C THR A 25 12.54 -2.34 5.43
N ILE A 26 12.75 -1.89 6.65
CA ILE A 26 12.36 -2.60 7.87
C ILE A 26 11.40 -1.73 8.65
N LEU A 27 10.17 -2.20 8.79
CA LEU A 27 9.05 -1.48 9.38
C LEU A 27 8.67 -0.23 8.59
N PHE A 28 7.66 -0.41 7.74
CA PHE A 28 6.98 0.67 7.04
C PHE A 28 5.55 0.80 7.57
N GLN A 29 5.12 2.04 7.83
CA GLN A 29 3.75 2.33 8.16
C GLN A 29 3.24 3.51 7.34
N ASN A 30 1.97 3.43 6.95
CA ASN A 30 1.31 4.44 6.16
C ASN A 30 -0.16 4.57 6.57
N GLU A 31 -0.65 5.78 6.55
CA GLU A 31 -2.07 6.07 6.38
C GLU A 31 -2.29 6.75 5.02
N LEU A 32 -3.23 6.22 4.23
CA LEU A 32 -3.63 6.85 2.97
C LEU A 32 -4.28 8.21 3.23
N PRO A 33 -4.34 9.13 2.24
CA PRO A 33 -4.93 10.44 2.47
C PRO A 33 -6.41 10.33 2.90
N TYR A 34 -6.85 11.22 3.79
CA TYR A 34 -8.23 11.21 4.30
C TYR A 34 -9.24 11.88 3.36
N ASP A 35 -8.78 12.75 2.49
CA ASP A 35 -9.56 13.80 1.86
C ASP A 35 -9.69 13.74 0.32
N PRO A 36 -9.45 12.63 -0.37
CA PRO A 36 -9.81 12.58 -1.79
C PRO A 36 -11.31 12.87 -1.96
N PRO A 37 -11.69 13.80 -2.84
CA PRO A 37 -13.09 14.22 -2.94
C PRO A 37 -13.97 13.19 -3.66
N ASN A 38 -13.39 12.45 -4.60
CA ASN A 38 -14.06 11.41 -5.38
C ASN A 38 -13.05 10.46 -6.02
N GLN A 39 -13.54 9.37 -6.56
CA GLN A 39 -12.67 8.36 -7.19
C GLN A 39 -11.98 8.90 -8.45
N ALA A 40 -12.64 9.76 -9.21
CA ALA A 40 -12.05 10.33 -10.42
C ALA A 40 -10.79 11.17 -10.12
N ALA A 41 -10.76 11.84 -8.97
CA ALA A 41 -9.60 12.59 -8.50
C ALA A 41 -8.54 11.68 -7.84
N TYR A 42 -8.89 10.44 -7.52
CA TYR A 42 -8.01 9.49 -6.82
C TYR A 42 -7.88 8.19 -7.61
N GLN A 43 -7.30 8.30 -8.78
CA GLN A 43 -7.01 7.18 -9.69
C GLN A 43 -5.93 7.59 -10.70
N HIS A 44 -5.32 6.60 -11.34
CA HIS A 44 -4.32 6.80 -12.39
C HIS A 44 -4.21 5.56 -13.27
N ASP A 45 -3.98 5.75 -14.56
CA ASP A 45 -3.68 4.68 -15.52
C ASP A 45 -4.65 3.47 -15.43
N GLY A 46 -5.92 3.74 -15.18
CA GLY A 46 -6.95 2.69 -15.01
C GLY A 46 -6.91 1.97 -13.65
N VAL A 47 -6.10 2.44 -12.70
CA VAL A 47 -5.97 1.90 -11.35
C VAL A 47 -6.65 2.82 -10.35
N LEU A 48 -7.52 2.29 -9.52
CA LEU A 48 -8.20 3.06 -8.47
C LEU A 48 -7.25 3.34 -7.33
N GLY A 49 -7.12 4.60 -6.95
CA GLY A 49 -6.25 5.04 -5.88
C GLY A 49 -4.77 4.94 -6.22
N TRP A 50 -3.95 5.08 -5.19
CA TRP A 50 -2.50 5.02 -5.26
C TRP A 50 -1.99 4.13 -4.12
N ALA A 51 -1.07 3.22 -4.42
CA ALA A 51 -0.47 2.39 -3.39
C ALA A 51 0.31 3.24 -2.37
N ALA A 52 0.35 2.77 -1.14
CA ALA A 52 1.15 3.40 -0.11
C ALA A 52 2.65 3.30 -0.41
N TYR A 53 3.06 2.15 -0.86
CA TYR A 53 4.47 1.84 -1.14
C TYR A 53 4.61 1.26 -2.55
N LYS A 54 5.41 1.92 -3.37
CA LYS A 54 5.73 1.47 -4.72
C LYS A 54 7.22 1.15 -4.83
N VAL A 55 7.54 -0.05 -5.32
CA VAL A 55 8.88 -0.33 -5.86
C VAL A 55 8.84 -0.09 -7.36
N ALA A 56 9.75 0.72 -7.88
CA ALA A 56 9.77 1.08 -9.30
C ALA A 56 10.01 -0.15 -10.19
N ASP A 57 9.42 -0.13 -11.37
CA ASP A 57 9.44 -1.28 -12.30
C ASP A 57 10.85 -1.65 -12.79
N SER A 58 11.80 -0.71 -12.70
CA SER A 58 13.21 -0.93 -13.05
C SER A 58 14.01 -1.66 -11.97
N VAL A 59 13.50 -1.73 -10.74
CA VAL A 59 14.21 -2.34 -9.60
C VAL A 59 14.11 -3.85 -9.69
N ARG A 60 15.24 -4.54 -9.54
CA ARG A 60 15.36 -6.00 -9.61
C ARG A 60 15.54 -6.66 -8.25
N ARG A 61 16.06 -5.92 -7.27
CA ARG A 61 16.27 -6.42 -5.90
C ARG A 61 15.82 -5.39 -4.86
N HIS A 62 14.88 -5.80 -4.06
CA HIS A 62 14.39 -5.03 -2.93
C HIS A 62 13.74 -5.96 -1.91
N GLU A 63 13.92 -5.67 -0.64
CA GLU A 63 13.26 -6.38 0.45
C GLU A 63 12.48 -5.41 1.32
N LEU A 64 11.29 -5.81 1.75
CA LEU A 64 10.54 -5.11 2.78
C LEU A 64 10.10 -6.09 3.86
N TRP A 65 10.40 -5.76 5.10
CA TRP A 65 10.06 -6.55 6.28
C TRP A 65 9.13 -5.75 7.21
N GLY A 66 7.87 -6.17 7.29
CA GLY A 66 6.85 -5.53 8.12
C GLY A 66 6.34 -4.22 7.53
N GLY A 67 5.28 -4.30 6.73
CA GLY A 67 4.63 -3.14 6.13
C GLY A 67 3.14 -3.08 6.45
N GLY A 68 2.64 -1.91 6.84
CA GLY A 68 1.23 -1.68 7.08
C GLY A 68 0.70 -0.46 6.34
N SER A 69 -0.46 -0.61 5.68
CA SER A 69 -1.19 0.50 5.10
C SER A 69 -2.61 0.55 5.62
N TYR A 70 -3.02 1.72 6.06
CA TYR A 70 -4.31 1.96 6.71
C TYR A 70 -5.14 2.90 5.86
N VAL A 71 -6.45 2.64 5.76
CA VAL A 71 -7.37 3.46 4.98
C VAL A 71 -8.44 4.11 5.86
N PHE A 72 -8.62 5.41 5.64
CA PHE A 72 -9.68 6.21 6.23
C PHE A 72 -10.09 7.32 5.26
N PHE A 73 -10.82 6.97 4.19
CA PHE A 73 -11.34 7.97 3.25
C PHE A 73 -12.57 8.67 3.83
N ASN A 74 -12.31 9.58 4.76
CA ASN A 74 -13.33 10.21 5.58
C ASN A 74 -14.24 11.17 4.80
N VAL A 75 -13.70 11.89 3.82
CA VAL A 75 -14.46 12.84 3.01
C VAL A 75 -15.41 12.12 2.06
N ASN A 76 -14.96 11.01 1.44
CA ASN A 76 -15.78 10.18 0.58
C ASN A 76 -15.52 8.69 0.84
N PRO A 77 -16.34 8.05 1.70
CA PRO A 77 -16.13 6.65 2.08
C PRO A 77 -16.34 5.63 0.95
N THR A 78 -16.83 6.05 -0.21
CA THR A 78 -17.02 5.15 -1.37
C THR A 78 -15.76 4.90 -2.19
N ILE A 79 -14.67 5.60 -1.89
CA ILE A 79 -13.41 5.52 -2.63
C ILE A 79 -12.69 4.20 -2.33
N HIS A 80 -12.11 3.64 -3.39
CA HIS A 80 -11.24 2.46 -3.35
C HIS A 80 -9.80 2.83 -3.66
N ALA A 81 -8.87 2.19 -2.96
CA ALA A 81 -7.50 2.00 -3.41
C ALA A 81 -7.33 0.54 -3.83
N THR A 82 -6.85 0.29 -5.02
CA THR A 82 -6.74 -1.08 -5.57
C THR A 82 -5.80 -1.94 -4.73
N ARG A 83 -4.73 -1.37 -4.20
CA ARG A 83 -3.73 -2.11 -3.42
C ARG A 83 -2.97 -1.20 -2.46
N GLY A 84 -2.48 -1.79 -1.37
CA GLY A 84 -1.63 -1.07 -0.41
C GLY A 84 -0.17 -1.00 -0.87
N PHE A 85 0.32 -2.07 -1.48
CA PHE A 85 1.69 -2.20 -1.96
C PHE A 85 1.71 -2.57 -3.44
N GLU A 86 2.61 -1.94 -4.21
CA GLU A 86 2.73 -2.16 -5.64
C GLU A 86 4.20 -2.41 -5.99
N VAL A 87 4.51 -3.59 -6.50
CA VAL A 87 5.89 -4.01 -6.73
C VAL A 87 6.03 -4.80 -8.04
N PRO A 88 7.23 -4.80 -8.67
CA PRO A 88 7.49 -5.71 -9.77
C PRO A 88 7.41 -7.17 -9.33
N GLU A 89 6.88 -8.03 -10.19
CA GLU A 89 6.81 -9.47 -9.94
C GLU A 89 8.06 -10.18 -10.44
N THR A 90 9.18 -9.91 -9.78
CA THR A 90 10.47 -10.56 -10.08
C THR A 90 11.02 -11.26 -8.84
N PRO A 91 11.80 -12.35 -8.99
CA PRO A 91 12.27 -13.14 -7.85
C PRO A 91 13.11 -12.38 -6.83
N GLY A 92 13.75 -11.28 -7.23
CA GLY A 92 14.56 -10.45 -6.34
C GLY A 92 13.78 -9.39 -5.56
N ILE A 93 12.46 -9.30 -5.76
CA ILE A 93 11.58 -8.42 -4.99
C ILE A 93 10.88 -9.28 -3.94
N GLU A 94 11.21 -9.06 -2.69
CA GLU A 94 10.71 -9.89 -1.59
C GLU A 94 10.01 -9.02 -0.54
N MET A 95 8.73 -9.30 -0.33
CA MET A 95 7.89 -8.56 0.61
C MET A 95 7.45 -9.51 1.72
N HIS A 96 7.72 -9.16 2.97
CA HIS A 96 7.45 -10.02 4.12
C HIS A 96 6.58 -9.30 5.15
N HIS A 97 5.52 -9.99 5.60
CA HIS A 97 4.62 -9.53 6.66
C HIS A 97 3.99 -8.18 6.33
N LEU A 98 3.21 -8.16 5.24
CA LEU A 98 2.41 -7.00 4.84
C LEU A 98 1.01 -7.10 5.42
N LEU A 99 0.43 -5.95 5.75
CA LEU A 99 -0.96 -5.88 6.14
C LEU A 99 -1.64 -4.61 5.62
N THR A 100 -2.95 -4.70 5.47
CA THR A 100 -3.82 -3.55 5.30
C THR A 100 -4.90 -3.56 6.37
N VAL A 101 -5.40 -2.39 6.75
CA VAL A 101 -6.44 -2.23 7.78
C VAL A 101 -7.41 -1.13 7.38
N ASN A 102 -8.70 -1.35 7.62
CA ASN A 102 -9.72 -0.31 7.49
C ASN A 102 -9.96 0.36 8.84
N LEU A 103 -9.83 1.68 8.88
CA LEU A 103 -10.02 2.50 10.08
C LEU A 103 -11.43 3.10 10.19
N SER A 104 -12.38 2.71 9.36
CA SER A 104 -13.80 3.01 9.34
C SER A 104 -14.36 3.67 8.08
N ALA A 105 -13.56 3.95 7.08
CA ALA A 105 -14.06 4.54 5.83
C ALA A 105 -13.17 4.16 4.62
N GLY A 106 -13.80 3.89 3.48
CA GLY A 106 -13.11 3.51 2.25
C GLY A 106 -12.80 2.03 2.16
N THR A 107 -12.02 1.67 1.14
CA THR A 107 -11.66 0.27 0.87
C THR A 107 -10.24 0.20 0.29
N ILE A 108 -9.45 -0.77 0.76
CA ILE A 108 -8.26 -1.24 0.03
C ILE A 108 -8.60 -2.64 -0.49
N ASP A 109 -8.58 -2.82 -1.81
CA ASP A 109 -9.06 -4.05 -2.44
C ASP A 109 -8.10 -5.22 -2.28
N ARG A 110 -6.79 -4.98 -2.27
CA ARG A 110 -5.72 -5.99 -2.16
C ARG A 110 -4.59 -5.49 -1.29
N VAL A 111 -3.84 -6.40 -0.71
CA VAL A 111 -2.67 -6.04 0.11
C VAL A 111 -1.48 -5.66 -0.77
N VAL A 112 -1.04 -6.56 -1.64
CA VAL A 112 0.08 -6.34 -2.54
C VAL A 112 -0.26 -6.84 -3.93
N ASN A 113 -0.10 -6.00 -4.94
CA ASN A 113 -0.51 -6.28 -6.33
C ASN A 113 -1.94 -6.84 -6.36
N ASP A 114 -2.14 -8.05 -6.86
CA ASP A 114 -3.44 -8.70 -6.92
C ASP A 114 -3.65 -9.75 -5.81
N THR A 115 -2.86 -9.67 -4.73
CA THR A 115 -2.82 -10.65 -3.66
C THR A 115 -3.32 -10.07 -2.33
N GLY A 116 -4.06 -10.88 -1.59
CA GLY A 116 -4.64 -10.54 -0.29
C GLY A 116 -6.13 -10.20 -0.36
N ALA A 117 -6.81 -10.38 0.74
CA ALA A 117 -8.23 -10.07 0.87
C ALA A 117 -8.47 -8.56 1.00
N PRO A 118 -9.62 -8.04 0.59
CA PRO A 118 -9.95 -6.64 0.80
C PRO A 118 -10.16 -6.31 2.28
N VAL A 119 -9.90 -5.04 2.62
CA VAL A 119 -10.32 -4.47 3.92
C VAL A 119 -11.39 -3.42 3.66
N THR A 120 -12.55 -3.63 4.29
CA THR A 120 -13.75 -2.85 4.11
C THR A 120 -14.32 -2.40 5.44
N THR A 121 -15.37 -1.60 5.42
CA THR A 121 -16.08 -1.19 6.64
C THR A 121 -16.85 -2.32 7.33
N ASP A 122 -16.92 -3.50 6.73
CA ASP A 122 -17.56 -4.67 7.36
C ASP A 122 -16.72 -5.28 8.47
N ALA A 123 -15.41 -4.99 8.50
CA ALA A 123 -14.49 -5.51 9.52
C ALA A 123 -13.44 -4.45 9.90
N ILE A 124 -13.88 -3.41 10.59
CA ILE A 124 -13.04 -2.29 11.02
C ILE A 124 -11.96 -2.77 11.99
N GLY A 125 -10.72 -2.37 11.76
CA GLY A 125 -9.58 -2.70 12.61
C GLY A 125 -9.06 -4.14 12.44
N VAL A 126 -9.67 -4.95 11.59
CA VAL A 126 -9.25 -6.33 11.33
C VAL A 126 -8.29 -6.33 10.14
N PRO A 127 -7.03 -6.73 10.35
CA PRO A 127 -6.05 -6.70 9.26
C PRO A 127 -6.27 -7.80 8.22
N SER A 128 -5.90 -7.49 6.98
CA SER A 128 -5.67 -8.47 5.92
C SER A 128 -4.16 -8.65 5.77
N PHE A 129 -3.68 -9.88 5.87
CA PHE A 129 -2.25 -10.19 5.86
C PHE A 129 -1.80 -10.89 4.58
N VAL A 130 -0.59 -10.56 4.15
CA VAL A 130 0.20 -11.37 3.22
C VAL A 130 1.56 -11.60 3.87
N VAL A 131 1.85 -12.86 4.23
CA VAL A 131 3.06 -13.21 4.99
C VAL A 131 4.31 -13.10 4.12
N SER A 132 4.21 -13.48 2.85
CA SER A 132 5.30 -13.33 1.89
C SER A 132 4.76 -13.12 0.47
N PHE A 133 5.46 -12.32 -0.33
CA PHE A 133 5.16 -12.04 -1.74
C PHE A 133 6.48 -11.84 -2.50
N PRO A 134 6.69 -12.39 -3.68
CA PRO A 134 5.88 -13.37 -4.36
C PRO A 134 5.72 -14.66 -3.58
#